data_1d3f830fd36e68ae6dc71d9751eaf92b
#
_entry.id   1d3f830fd36e68ae6dc71d9751eaf92b
#
_cell.length_a   1.000
_cell.length_b   1.000
_cell.length_c   1.000
_cell.angle_alpha   90.00
_cell.angle_beta   90.00
_cell.angle_gamma   90.00
#
_symmetry.space_group_name_H-M   'P 1'
#
loop_
_entity.id
_entity.type
_entity.pdbx_description
1 polymer ?
#
loop_
_entity_poly.entity_id
_entity_poly.type
_entity_poly.pdbx_seq_one_letter_code
_entity_poly.pdbx_strand_id
1 'polypeptide(L)'
;MLAIIYGYSDAEKRLLNQLPKEVESIDDIHRVHKEMKDQYNSMDNKGIISKFKLWNKKRQINKIEVNIDSTLHRGAKGEIKVLDKLSELSDDYHIFCDIHKELDHWITYNGQRKLRSAQMDFVVVSYKGVVLIEVKNWSSEFYRQHDGLYPHEQVDRAGRVLWISLQSSWFSPQKPSVTNVLLSVRGNMEYDPDYKSVYVKDMNNINYFIQNRREQFSDKDVERIIDRI
;
A
#
# COMPACT_ATOMS: atom_id res chain seq x y z
N MET A 1 23.79 2.56 4.47
CA MET A 1 22.73 3.59 4.34
C MET A 1 21.39 2.88 4.18
N LEU A 2 20.28 3.56 4.40
CA LEU A 2 18.93 2.97 4.25
C LEU A 2 18.42 3.19 2.84
N ALA A 3 17.40 2.43 2.41
CA ALA A 3 16.78 2.56 1.11
C ALA A 3 16.29 4.00 0.81
N ILE A 4 16.27 4.37 -0.47
CA ILE A 4 15.79 5.68 -0.92
C ILE A 4 14.29 5.58 -1.16
N ILE A 5 13.50 6.41 -0.46
CA ILE A 5 12.04 6.37 -0.50
C ILE A 5 11.51 7.57 -1.30
N TYR A 6 10.57 7.29 -2.22
CA TYR A 6 9.87 8.27 -3.04
C TYR A 6 8.37 8.22 -2.75
N GLY A 7 7.80 9.35 -2.38
CA GLY A 7 6.39 9.46 -2.03
C GLY A 7 6.07 9.02 -0.60
N TYR A 8 4.80 8.73 -0.36
CA TYR A 8 4.26 8.27 0.93
C TYR A 8 3.01 7.41 0.67
N SER A 9 2.61 6.56 1.62
CA SER A 9 1.38 5.80 1.51
C SER A 9 0.14 6.71 1.55
N ASP A 10 -0.70 6.68 0.51
CA ASP A 10 -1.94 7.45 0.45
C ASP A 10 -3.02 6.89 1.39
N ALA A 11 -2.90 5.63 1.82
CA ALA A 11 -3.85 5.00 2.74
C ALA A 11 -3.87 5.71 4.11
N GLU A 12 -2.71 6.11 4.64
CA GLU A 12 -2.63 6.91 5.86
C GLU A 12 -3.33 8.26 5.67
N LYS A 13 -3.01 8.98 4.61
CA LYS A 13 -3.62 10.27 4.30
C LYS A 13 -5.13 10.17 4.11
N ARG A 14 -5.60 9.14 3.40
CA ARG A 14 -7.04 8.89 3.23
C ARG A 14 -7.74 8.64 4.56
N LEU A 15 -7.11 7.90 5.47
CA LEU A 15 -7.63 7.67 6.81
C LEU A 15 -7.67 8.97 7.62
N LEU A 16 -6.57 9.72 7.68
CA LEU A 16 -6.46 10.96 8.44
C LEU A 16 -7.48 12.02 7.97
N ASN A 17 -7.77 12.10 6.66
CA ASN A 17 -8.79 12.99 6.11
C ASN A 17 -10.22 12.68 6.59
N GLN A 18 -10.49 11.49 7.09
CA GLN A 18 -11.79 11.10 7.64
C GLN A 18 -11.90 11.34 9.15
N LEU A 19 -10.78 11.62 9.81
CA LEU A 19 -10.67 11.80 11.24
C LEU A 19 -10.72 13.29 11.64
N PRO A 20 -10.97 13.60 12.92
CA PRO A 20 -10.77 14.94 13.46
C PRO A 20 -9.34 15.44 13.27
N LYS A 21 -9.17 16.76 13.10
CA LYS A 21 -7.86 17.38 12.85
C LYS A 21 -6.83 17.19 13.98
N GLU A 22 -7.30 16.87 15.15
CA GLU A 22 -6.50 16.57 16.34
C GLU A 22 -5.75 15.23 16.23
N VAL A 23 -6.14 14.37 15.27
CA VAL A 23 -5.44 13.14 14.93
C VAL A 23 -4.44 13.45 13.83
N GLU A 24 -3.16 13.50 14.16
CA GLU A 24 -2.07 13.85 13.23
C GLU A 24 -1.40 12.61 12.62
N SER A 25 -1.51 11.46 13.29
CA SER A 25 -0.96 10.19 12.83
C SER A 25 -1.87 9.01 13.21
N ILE A 26 -1.66 7.85 12.58
CA ILE A 26 -2.39 6.63 12.92
C ILE A 26 -2.15 6.20 14.36
N ASP A 27 -0.94 6.41 14.88
CA ASP A 27 -0.60 6.03 16.26
C ASP A 27 -1.27 6.91 17.29
N ASP A 28 -1.63 8.14 16.92
CA ASP A 28 -2.35 9.07 17.80
C ASP A 28 -3.83 8.72 18.01
N ILE A 29 -4.43 7.92 17.16
CA ILE A 29 -5.89 7.68 17.14
C ILE A 29 -6.41 7.27 18.52
N HIS A 30 -5.77 6.32 19.18
CA HIS A 30 -6.21 5.82 20.48
C HIS A 30 -6.03 6.85 21.60
N ARG A 31 -4.92 7.60 21.59
CA ARG A 31 -4.63 8.67 22.54
C ARG A 31 -5.66 9.78 22.41
N VAL A 32 -5.84 10.31 21.20
CA VAL A 32 -6.79 11.41 20.93
C VAL A 32 -8.23 10.97 21.23
N HIS A 33 -8.60 9.75 20.90
CA HIS A 33 -9.92 9.19 21.24
C HIS A 33 -10.19 9.21 22.75
N LYS A 34 -9.21 8.77 23.55
CA LYS A 34 -9.30 8.76 25.00
C LYS A 34 -9.42 10.21 25.55
N GLU A 35 -8.54 11.09 25.11
CA GLU A 35 -8.55 12.50 25.51
C GLU A 35 -9.89 13.18 25.18
N MET A 36 -10.44 12.94 23.99
CA MET A 36 -11.74 13.47 23.58
C MET A 36 -12.90 12.94 24.43
N LYS A 37 -12.86 11.64 24.81
CA LYS A 37 -13.85 11.06 25.73
C LYS A 37 -13.77 11.68 27.12
N ASP A 38 -12.57 11.83 27.66
CA ASP A 38 -12.36 12.43 28.97
C ASP A 38 -12.86 13.89 28.98
N GLN A 39 -12.55 14.65 27.94
CA GLN A 39 -13.06 16.02 27.77
C GLN A 39 -14.60 16.04 27.67
N TYR A 40 -15.19 15.13 26.88
CA TYR A 40 -16.66 15.05 26.75
C TYR A 40 -17.33 14.77 28.10
N ASN A 41 -16.79 13.85 28.89
CA ASN A 41 -17.32 13.48 30.20
C ASN A 41 -17.19 14.60 31.25
N SER A 42 -16.19 15.48 31.10
CA SER A 42 -15.97 16.63 32.00
C SER A 42 -16.77 17.89 31.62
N MET A 43 -17.43 17.90 30.46
CA MET A 43 -18.18 19.08 29.98
C MET A 43 -19.51 19.26 30.73
N ASP A 44 -19.78 20.50 31.13
CA ASP A 44 -21.08 20.87 31.71
C ASP A 44 -22.20 20.84 30.66
N ASN A 45 -23.36 20.32 31.06
CA ASN A 45 -24.54 20.16 30.20
C ASN A 45 -25.55 21.33 30.36
N LYS A 46 -25.18 22.39 31.05
CA LYS A 46 -26.08 23.55 31.32
C LYS A 46 -25.98 24.57 30.20
N GLY A 47 -27.09 24.83 29.50
CA GLY A 47 -27.22 25.85 28.47
C GLY A 47 -27.11 25.33 27.03
N ILE A 48 -27.61 26.18 26.11
CA ILE A 48 -27.71 25.80 24.65
C ILE A 48 -26.32 25.69 24.04
N ILE A 49 -25.38 26.56 24.38
CA ILE A 49 -24.00 26.57 23.87
C ILE A 49 -23.25 25.30 24.33
N SER A 50 -23.42 24.92 25.59
CA SER A 50 -22.80 23.69 26.12
C SER A 50 -23.35 22.44 25.44
N LYS A 51 -24.65 22.36 25.18
CA LYS A 51 -25.27 21.25 24.42
C LYS A 51 -24.75 21.17 23.00
N PHE A 52 -24.54 22.31 22.32
CA PHE A 52 -23.97 22.31 20.95
C PHE A 52 -22.50 21.86 20.95
N LYS A 53 -21.70 22.29 21.93
CA LYS A 53 -20.31 21.83 22.09
C LYS A 53 -20.24 20.33 22.37
N LEU A 54 -21.09 19.82 23.26
CA LEU A 54 -21.22 18.38 23.55
C LEU A 54 -21.60 17.58 22.30
N TRP A 55 -22.58 18.06 21.53
CA TRP A 55 -22.99 17.42 20.29
C TRP A 55 -21.85 17.34 19.26
N ASN A 56 -21.11 18.46 19.06
CA ASN A 56 -19.94 18.47 18.18
C ASN A 56 -18.84 17.51 18.65
N LYS A 57 -18.55 17.50 19.95
CA LYS A 57 -17.54 16.60 20.53
C LYS A 57 -17.93 15.15 20.37
N LYS A 58 -19.19 14.81 20.63
CA LYS A 58 -19.72 13.45 20.39
C LYS A 58 -19.63 13.05 18.94
N ARG A 59 -19.90 13.97 18.00
CA ARG A 59 -19.75 13.70 16.56
C ARG A 59 -18.29 13.41 16.17
N GLN A 60 -17.33 14.11 16.76
CA GLN A 60 -15.89 13.87 16.55
C GLN A 60 -15.48 12.49 17.11
N ILE A 61 -15.91 12.16 18.34
CA ILE A 61 -15.66 10.85 18.95
C ILE A 61 -16.21 9.73 18.06
N ASN A 62 -17.47 9.84 17.62
CA ASN A 62 -18.08 8.84 16.73
C ASN A 62 -17.30 8.65 15.42
N LYS A 63 -16.73 9.74 14.84
CA LYS A 63 -15.88 9.63 13.65
C LYS A 63 -14.63 8.77 13.91
N ILE A 64 -14.02 8.91 15.08
CA ILE A 64 -12.88 8.08 15.46
C ILE A 64 -13.33 6.64 15.68
N GLU A 65 -14.41 6.41 16.42
CA GLU A 65 -14.92 5.07 16.72
C GLU A 65 -15.28 4.25 15.47
N VAL A 66 -15.88 4.87 14.48
CA VAL A 66 -16.19 4.21 13.18
C VAL A 66 -14.92 3.85 12.41
N ASN A 67 -13.85 4.63 12.55
CA ASN A 67 -12.61 4.42 11.82
C ASN A 67 -11.57 3.58 12.58
N ILE A 68 -11.65 3.51 13.91
CA ILE A 68 -10.84 2.58 14.70
C ILE A 68 -11.18 1.15 14.23
N ASP A 69 -10.17 0.37 13.88
CA ASP A 69 -10.31 -0.99 13.36
C ASP A 69 -11.09 -1.13 12.02
N SER A 70 -11.36 -0.04 11.32
CA SER A 70 -11.89 -0.09 9.95
C SER A 70 -10.92 -0.80 8.99
N THR A 71 -11.43 -1.24 7.85
CA THR A 71 -10.61 -1.83 6.79
C THR A 71 -9.53 -0.84 6.32
N LEU A 72 -9.87 0.46 6.24
CA LEU A 72 -8.94 1.51 5.85
C LEU A 72 -7.83 1.69 6.89
N HIS A 73 -8.16 1.69 8.19
CA HIS A 73 -7.18 1.77 9.28
C HIS A 73 -6.23 0.57 9.28
N ARG A 74 -6.77 -0.65 9.10
CA ARG A 74 -5.95 -1.86 8.99
C ARG A 74 -5.06 -1.84 7.76
N GLY A 75 -5.58 -1.35 6.61
CA GLY A 75 -4.81 -1.17 5.38
C GLY A 75 -3.63 -0.23 5.60
N ALA A 76 -3.90 0.99 6.08
CA ALA A 76 -2.87 2.00 6.33
C ALA A 76 -1.78 1.51 7.31
N LYS A 77 -2.17 0.87 8.42
CA LYS A 77 -1.19 0.22 9.33
C LYS A 77 -0.37 -0.87 8.66
N GLY A 78 -0.97 -1.61 7.74
CA GLY A 78 -0.25 -2.63 6.97
C GLY A 78 0.82 -2.02 6.09
N GLU A 79 0.47 -0.99 5.33
CA GLU A 79 1.39 -0.31 4.42
C GLU A 79 2.54 0.38 5.16
N ILE A 80 2.28 1.05 6.30
CA ILE A 80 3.35 1.65 7.13
C ILE A 80 4.35 0.58 7.58
N LYS A 81 3.87 -0.54 8.13
CA LYS A 81 4.75 -1.63 8.57
C LYS A 81 5.60 -2.19 7.42
N VAL A 82 5.01 -2.29 6.22
CA VAL A 82 5.75 -2.75 5.03
C VAL A 82 6.79 -1.73 4.63
N LEU A 83 6.46 -0.43 4.63
CA LEU A 83 7.42 0.63 4.31
C LEU A 83 8.59 0.64 5.30
N ASP A 84 8.32 0.53 6.61
CA ASP A 84 9.35 0.42 7.64
C ASP A 84 10.26 -0.80 7.36
N LYS A 85 9.66 -1.95 7.01
CA LYS A 85 10.43 -3.15 6.69
C LYS A 85 11.28 -3.00 5.43
N LEU A 86 10.73 -2.42 4.37
CA LEU A 86 11.46 -2.18 3.13
C LEU A 86 12.58 -1.13 3.31
N SER A 87 12.40 -0.15 4.19
CA SER A 87 13.39 0.89 4.49
C SER A 87 14.68 0.33 5.07
N GLU A 88 14.67 -0.89 5.65
CA GLU A 88 15.87 -1.59 6.15
C GLU A 88 16.81 -2.05 5.00
N LEU A 89 16.35 -2.04 3.74
CA LEU A 89 17.20 -2.33 2.58
C LEU A 89 18.29 -1.26 2.44
N SER A 90 19.37 -1.57 1.68
CA SER A 90 20.44 -0.60 1.43
C SER A 90 20.00 0.52 0.48
N ASP A 91 20.80 1.56 0.36
CA ASP A 91 20.59 2.70 -0.54
C ASP A 91 20.68 2.37 -2.04
N ASP A 92 21.04 1.14 -2.39
CA ASP A 92 20.89 0.61 -3.77
C ASP A 92 19.43 0.30 -4.14
N TYR A 93 18.50 0.37 -3.18
CA TYR A 93 17.09 0.10 -3.39
C TYR A 93 16.28 1.38 -3.35
N HIS A 94 15.50 1.62 -4.40
CA HIS A 94 14.62 2.75 -4.58
C HIS A 94 13.18 2.29 -4.39
N ILE A 95 12.48 2.81 -3.37
CA ILE A 95 11.12 2.42 -2.99
C ILE A 95 10.16 3.53 -3.39
N PHE A 96 9.26 3.24 -4.29
CA PHE A 96 8.19 4.14 -4.71
C PHE A 96 6.89 3.73 -4.03
N CYS A 97 6.22 4.70 -3.39
CA CYS A 97 4.98 4.50 -2.66
C CYS A 97 3.80 5.01 -3.47
N ASP A 98 2.68 4.26 -3.43
CA ASP A 98 1.37 4.68 -3.97
C ASP A 98 1.43 5.13 -5.44
N ILE A 99 1.94 4.26 -6.31
CA ILE A 99 2.15 4.56 -7.73
C ILE A 99 0.87 4.28 -8.52
N HIS A 100 0.39 5.30 -9.24
CA HIS A 100 -0.66 5.14 -10.24
C HIS A 100 -0.07 5.18 -11.65
N LYS A 101 -0.34 4.14 -12.45
CA LYS A 101 0.04 4.08 -13.87
C LYS A 101 -1.18 3.94 -14.75
N GLU A 102 -1.20 4.69 -15.85
CA GLU A 102 -2.20 4.60 -16.89
C GLU A 102 -1.52 4.41 -18.25
N LEU A 103 -2.03 3.47 -19.04
CA LEU A 103 -1.56 3.19 -20.40
C LEU A 103 -2.31 4.08 -21.40
N ASP A 104 -1.67 4.41 -22.52
CA ASP A 104 -2.28 5.23 -23.56
C ASP A 104 -3.52 4.57 -24.19
N HIS A 105 -3.61 3.25 -24.11
CA HIS A 105 -4.72 2.48 -24.68
C HIS A 105 -5.15 1.31 -23.79
N TRP A 106 -6.39 0.87 -23.97
CA TRP A 106 -6.90 -0.33 -23.32
C TRP A 106 -6.23 -1.59 -23.85
N ILE A 107 -5.85 -2.47 -22.97
CA ILE A 107 -5.26 -3.76 -23.30
C ILE A 107 -6.21 -4.92 -22.94
N THR A 108 -5.97 -6.06 -23.60
CA THR A 108 -6.67 -7.30 -23.27
C THR A 108 -6.05 -7.95 -22.05
N TYR A 109 -6.89 -8.29 -21.09
CA TYR A 109 -6.54 -9.04 -19.89
C TYR A 109 -7.60 -10.14 -19.69
N ASN A 110 -7.18 -11.40 -19.52
CA ASN A 110 -8.06 -12.56 -19.43
C ASN A 110 -9.14 -12.60 -20.53
N GLY A 111 -8.73 -12.39 -21.77
CA GLY A 111 -9.62 -12.42 -22.96
C GLY A 111 -10.55 -11.21 -23.11
N GLN A 112 -10.52 -10.24 -22.20
CA GLN A 112 -11.36 -9.03 -22.26
C GLN A 112 -10.51 -7.76 -22.34
N ARG A 113 -10.90 -6.81 -23.19
CA ARG A 113 -10.27 -5.49 -23.30
C ARG A 113 -10.73 -4.59 -22.15
N LYS A 114 -10.15 -4.75 -20.97
CA LYS A 114 -10.63 -4.13 -19.73
C LYS A 114 -9.55 -3.60 -18.79
N LEU A 115 -8.29 -3.55 -19.22
CA LEU A 115 -7.18 -3.08 -18.39
C LEU A 115 -6.50 -1.90 -19.04
N ARG A 116 -6.38 -0.77 -18.33
CA ARG A 116 -5.73 0.44 -18.78
C ARG A 116 -4.87 1.07 -17.70
N SER A 117 -5.29 0.97 -16.45
CA SER A 117 -4.57 1.59 -15.33
C SER A 117 -4.52 0.66 -14.13
N ALA A 118 -3.58 0.92 -13.24
CA ALA A 118 -3.47 0.25 -11.95
C ALA A 118 -2.85 1.18 -10.90
N GLN A 119 -3.31 1.00 -9.67
CA GLN A 119 -2.70 1.51 -8.46
C GLN A 119 -1.80 0.43 -7.88
N MET A 120 -0.68 0.82 -7.29
CA MET A 120 0.35 -0.07 -6.75
C MET A 120 0.80 0.47 -5.40
N ASP A 121 0.77 -0.36 -4.36
CA ASP A 121 1.16 0.09 -3.01
C ASP A 121 2.66 0.43 -2.98
N PHE A 122 3.52 -0.48 -3.47
CA PHE A 122 4.95 -0.23 -3.56
C PHE A 122 5.55 -0.79 -4.86
N VAL A 123 6.53 -0.05 -5.39
CA VAL A 123 7.43 -0.52 -6.44
C VAL A 123 8.86 -0.35 -5.95
N VAL A 124 9.61 -1.45 -5.86
CA VAL A 124 11.02 -1.45 -5.47
C VAL A 124 11.88 -1.65 -6.71
N VAL A 125 12.80 -0.72 -6.96
CA VAL A 125 13.75 -0.74 -8.09
C VAL A 125 15.16 -0.87 -7.56
N SER A 126 15.95 -1.75 -8.16
CA SER A 126 17.37 -1.91 -7.88
C SER A 126 18.07 -2.58 -9.07
N TYR A 127 19.39 -2.74 -8.99
CA TYR A 127 20.16 -3.55 -9.94
C TYR A 127 19.66 -5.02 -10.03
N LYS A 128 18.87 -5.49 -9.05
CA LYS A 128 18.26 -6.84 -9.03
C LYS A 128 16.89 -6.93 -9.71
N GLY A 129 16.38 -5.81 -10.22
CA GLY A 129 15.12 -5.79 -10.97
C GLY A 129 14.09 -4.82 -10.42
N VAL A 130 12.88 -4.96 -10.94
CA VAL A 130 11.69 -4.24 -10.51
C VAL A 130 10.78 -5.21 -9.77
N VAL A 131 10.41 -4.88 -8.52
CA VAL A 131 9.51 -5.69 -7.69
C VAL A 131 8.29 -4.83 -7.36
N LEU A 132 7.13 -5.24 -7.86
CA LEU A 132 5.84 -4.68 -7.49
C LEU A 132 5.34 -5.42 -6.26
N ILE A 133 4.89 -4.69 -5.24
CA ILE A 133 4.37 -5.26 -3.99
C ILE A 133 2.97 -4.70 -3.74
N GLU A 134 2.02 -5.59 -3.64
CA GLU A 134 0.66 -5.33 -3.16
C GLU A 134 0.53 -5.83 -1.73
N VAL A 135 0.08 -4.98 -0.83
CA VAL A 135 0.01 -5.26 0.60
C VAL A 135 -1.40 -5.70 1.01
N LYS A 136 -1.50 -6.80 1.71
CA LYS A 136 -2.76 -7.23 2.34
C LYS A 136 -2.56 -7.45 3.84
N ASN A 137 -3.23 -6.63 4.64
CA ASN A 137 -3.26 -6.76 6.11
C ASN A 137 -4.53 -7.49 6.55
N TRP A 138 -4.77 -8.66 5.96
CA TRP A 138 -5.96 -9.48 6.16
C TRP A 138 -5.67 -10.65 7.10
N SER A 139 -6.68 -11.07 7.88
CA SER A 139 -6.64 -12.38 8.54
C SER A 139 -6.93 -13.48 7.52
N SER A 140 -6.48 -14.70 7.82
CA SER A 140 -6.76 -15.86 6.95
C SER A 140 -8.27 -16.14 6.81
N GLU A 141 -9.07 -15.78 7.81
CA GLU A 141 -10.53 -15.90 7.76
C GLU A 141 -11.12 -14.87 6.80
N PHE A 142 -10.71 -13.59 6.90
CA PHE A 142 -11.18 -12.54 5.99
C PHE A 142 -10.81 -12.84 4.54
N TYR A 143 -9.60 -13.34 4.29
CA TYR A 143 -9.15 -13.73 2.96
C TYR A 143 -10.09 -14.79 2.32
N ARG A 144 -10.53 -15.79 3.09
CA ARG A 144 -11.44 -16.84 2.60
C ARG A 144 -12.87 -16.37 2.34
N GLN A 145 -13.31 -15.30 2.99
CA GLN A 145 -14.69 -14.78 2.90
C GLN A 145 -14.81 -13.57 1.97
N HIS A 146 -13.68 -13.05 1.47
CA HIS A 146 -13.67 -11.84 0.64
C HIS A 146 -14.23 -12.13 -0.75
N ASP A 147 -15.25 -11.35 -1.16
CA ASP A 147 -15.95 -11.45 -2.44
C ASP A 147 -15.56 -10.35 -3.46
N GLY A 148 -14.58 -9.51 -3.15
CA GLY A 148 -14.03 -8.48 -4.02
C GLY A 148 -13.07 -9.00 -5.06
N LEU A 149 -12.32 -8.10 -5.70
CA LEU A 149 -11.26 -8.48 -6.64
C LEU A 149 -10.23 -9.38 -5.94
N TYR A 150 -9.99 -10.54 -6.52
CA TYR A 150 -9.08 -11.52 -5.95
C TYR A 150 -7.65 -10.93 -5.83
N PRO A 151 -6.98 -11.04 -4.67
CA PRO A 151 -5.70 -10.36 -4.46
C PRO A 151 -4.61 -10.71 -5.47
N HIS A 152 -4.52 -11.97 -5.89
CA HIS A 152 -3.56 -12.41 -6.91
C HIS A 152 -3.86 -11.78 -8.27
N GLU A 153 -5.14 -11.68 -8.65
CA GLU A 153 -5.55 -10.99 -9.87
C GLU A 153 -5.20 -9.51 -9.81
N GLN A 154 -5.39 -8.87 -8.66
CA GLN A 154 -5.04 -7.46 -8.47
C GLN A 154 -3.55 -7.22 -8.74
N VAL A 155 -2.68 -8.03 -8.15
CA VAL A 155 -1.22 -7.95 -8.34
C VAL A 155 -0.83 -8.24 -9.79
N ASP A 156 -1.40 -9.28 -10.40
CA ASP A 156 -1.09 -9.66 -11.78
C ASP A 156 -1.49 -8.57 -12.76
N ARG A 157 -2.68 -7.95 -12.58
CA ARG A 157 -3.14 -6.80 -13.37
C ARG A 157 -2.20 -5.60 -13.23
N ALA A 158 -1.84 -5.25 -12.01
CA ALA A 158 -0.94 -4.13 -11.73
C ALA A 158 0.45 -4.37 -12.34
N GLY A 159 0.99 -5.58 -12.17
CA GLY A 159 2.25 -5.99 -12.79
C GLY A 159 2.22 -5.92 -14.31
N ARG A 160 1.09 -6.28 -14.94
CA ARG A 160 0.92 -6.16 -16.39
C ARG A 160 0.95 -4.72 -16.87
N VAL A 161 0.27 -3.79 -16.16
CA VAL A 161 0.29 -2.36 -16.47
C VAL A 161 1.70 -1.80 -16.31
N LEU A 162 2.37 -2.08 -15.18
CA LEU A 162 3.74 -1.62 -14.92
C LEU A 162 4.71 -2.16 -15.97
N TRP A 163 4.65 -3.46 -16.28
CA TRP A 163 5.52 -4.06 -17.29
C TRP A 163 5.37 -3.38 -18.66
N ILE A 164 4.14 -3.13 -19.13
CA ILE A 164 3.90 -2.46 -20.42
C ILE A 164 4.42 -1.03 -20.38
N SER A 165 4.18 -0.28 -19.30
CA SER A 165 4.66 1.10 -19.17
C SER A 165 6.19 1.20 -19.24
N LEU A 166 6.89 0.23 -18.68
CA LEU A 166 8.36 0.15 -18.73
C LEU A 166 8.89 -0.29 -20.11
N GLN A 167 8.10 -1.05 -20.88
CA GLN A 167 8.50 -1.51 -22.23
C GLN A 167 8.37 -0.43 -23.31
N SER A 168 7.45 0.51 -23.14
CA SER A 168 7.13 1.55 -24.10
C SER A 168 8.31 2.50 -24.27
N SER A 169 9.18 2.46 -25.15
CA SER A 169 10.38 3.29 -25.36
C SER A 169 11.67 2.72 -24.73
N TRP A 170 11.72 1.43 -24.42
CA TRP A 170 12.93 0.81 -23.91
C TRP A 170 13.85 0.41 -25.08
N PHE A 171 15.02 1.07 -25.17
CA PHE A 171 15.97 0.85 -26.25
C PHE A 171 17.13 -0.11 -25.90
N SER A 172 17.17 -0.62 -24.67
CA SER A 172 18.17 -1.62 -24.27
C SER A 172 17.77 -3.03 -24.75
N PRO A 173 18.73 -3.87 -25.12
CA PRO A 173 18.45 -5.27 -25.47
C PRO A 173 17.79 -6.06 -24.34
N GLN A 174 18.11 -5.73 -23.08
CA GLN A 174 17.55 -6.36 -21.90
C GLN A 174 16.37 -5.51 -21.39
N LYS A 175 15.17 -6.00 -21.68
CA LYS A 175 13.94 -5.35 -21.25
C LYS A 175 13.66 -5.58 -19.76
N PRO A 176 13.15 -4.58 -19.01
CA PRO A 176 12.78 -4.75 -17.62
C PRO A 176 11.71 -5.82 -17.43
N SER A 177 11.96 -6.74 -16.53
CA SER A 177 10.94 -7.67 -16.02
C SER A 177 10.38 -7.16 -14.70
N VAL A 178 9.09 -7.33 -14.49
CA VAL A 178 8.43 -7.01 -13.23
C VAL A 178 8.18 -8.30 -12.47
N THR A 179 8.59 -8.32 -11.20
CA THR A 179 8.28 -9.40 -10.27
C THR A 179 7.10 -8.98 -9.42
N ASN A 180 6.02 -9.72 -9.53
CA ASN A 180 4.78 -9.43 -8.81
C ASN A 180 4.79 -10.12 -7.45
N VAL A 181 4.59 -9.37 -6.38
CA VAL A 181 4.56 -9.87 -5.00
C VAL A 181 3.26 -9.49 -4.33
N LEU A 182 2.54 -10.48 -3.84
CA LEU A 182 1.46 -10.33 -2.88
C LEU A 182 2.03 -10.50 -1.48
N LEU A 183 2.04 -9.42 -0.70
CA LEU A 183 2.64 -9.38 0.63
C LEU A 183 1.58 -9.44 1.73
N SER A 184 1.60 -10.51 2.52
CA SER A 184 0.74 -10.66 3.68
C SER A 184 1.40 -10.06 4.93
N VAL A 185 0.73 -9.08 5.56
CA VAL A 185 1.15 -8.50 6.85
C VAL A 185 0.62 -9.32 8.02
N ARG A 186 -0.57 -9.93 7.87
CA ARG A 186 -1.22 -10.78 8.87
C ARG A 186 -1.81 -12.01 8.20
N GLY A 187 -1.74 -13.13 8.92
CA GLY A 187 -2.27 -14.39 8.40
C GLY A 187 -1.44 -14.98 7.26
N ASN A 188 -1.91 -16.07 6.72
CA ASN A 188 -1.28 -16.76 5.62
C ASN A 188 -2.14 -16.61 4.37
N MET A 189 -1.52 -16.16 3.29
CA MET A 189 -2.07 -16.24 1.95
C MET A 189 -1.42 -17.40 1.22
N GLU A 190 -2.21 -18.15 0.48
CA GLU A 190 -1.73 -19.33 -0.24
C GLU A 190 -1.27 -18.94 -1.65
N TYR A 191 -0.32 -19.69 -2.17
CA TYR A 191 0.05 -19.61 -3.58
C TYR A 191 -1.13 -20.08 -4.44
N ASP A 192 -1.40 -19.36 -5.52
CA ASP A 192 -2.43 -19.72 -6.48
C ASP A 192 -1.79 -20.17 -7.81
N PRO A 193 -1.98 -21.43 -8.24
CA PRO A 193 -1.42 -21.93 -9.47
C PRO A 193 -1.95 -21.28 -10.75
N ASP A 194 -3.11 -20.60 -10.69
CA ASP A 194 -3.65 -19.85 -11.81
C ASP A 194 -2.92 -18.51 -12.03
N TYR A 195 -2.24 -18.00 -10.98
CA TYR A 195 -1.46 -16.77 -11.00
C TYR A 195 0.03 -17.04 -10.79
N LYS A 196 0.64 -17.85 -11.66
CA LYS A 196 2.05 -18.31 -11.57
C LYS A 196 3.07 -17.18 -11.54
N SER A 197 2.71 -15.98 -12.04
CA SER A 197 3.55 -14.76 -12.04
C SER A 197 3.58 -14.05 -10.69
N VAL A 198 2.73 -14.46 -9.72
CA VAL A 198 2.58 -13.79 -8.41
C VAL A 198 3.24 -14.62 -7.32
N TYR A 199 4.24 -14.02 -6.68
CA TYR A 199 4.91 -14.59 -5.50
C TYR A 199 4.20 -14.14 -4.23
N VAL A 200 3.78 -15.09 -3.41
CA VAL A 200 3.24 -14.78 -2.07
C VAL A 200 4.38 -14.72 -1.06
N LYS A 201 4.47 -13.64 -0.31
CA LYS A 201 5.48 -13.39 0.71
C LYS A 201 4.84 -12.84 1.98
N ASP A 202 5.57 -12.93 3.08
CA ASP A 202 5.25 -12.35 4.38
C ASP A 202 6.32 -11.34 4.83
N MET A 203 6.06 -10.66 5.95
CA MET A 203 6.94 -9.64 6.52
C MET A 203 8.33 -10.14 6.89
N ASN A 204 8.48 -11.44 7.21
CA ASN A 204 9.75 -12.00 7.66
C ASN A 204 10.71 -12.27 6.49
N ASN A 205 10.16 -12.53 5.30
CA ASN A 205 10.95 -13.00 4.17
C ASN A 205 11.02 -12.03 2.99
N ILE A 206 10.29 -10.92 2.99
CA ILE A 206 10.24 -9.98 1.86
C ILE A 206 11.61 -9.39 1.51
N ASN A 207 12.34 -8.83 2.47
CA ASN A 207 13.65 -8.24 2.21
C ASN A 207 14.66 -9.28 1.74
N TYR A 208 14.66 -10.46 2.37
CA TYR A 208 15.48 -11.59 1.93
C TYR A 208 15.14 -11.99 0.49
N PHE A 209 13.87 -12.09 0.13
CA PHE A 209 13.43 -12.40 -1.22
C PHE A 209 13.92 -11.37 -2.24
N ILE A 210 13.84 -10.08 -1.94
CA ILE A 210 14.30 -9.00 -2.82
C ILE A 210 15.82 -9.05 -2.98
N GLN A 211 16.57 -9.19 -1.88
CA GLN A 211 18.02 -9.17 -1.85
C GLN A 211 18.67 -10.40 -2.54
N ASN A 212 18.00 -11.55 -2.54
CA ASN A 212 18.52 -12.78 -3.14
C ASN A 212 18.12 -12.97 -4.61
N ARG A 213 17.55 -11.95 -5.24
CA ARG A 213 17.31 -11.99 -6.69
C ARG A 213 18.61 -11.82 -7.46
N ARG A 214 18.63 -12.36 -8.69
CA ARG A 214 19.77 -12.20 -9.60
C ARG A 214 19.89 -10.74 -10.03
N GLU A 215 21.10 -10.25 -10.12
CA GLU A 215 21.42 -8.96 -10.74
C GLU A 215 21.02 -8.97 -12.23
N GLN A 216 20.36 -7.90 -12.66
CA GLN A 216 19.78 -7.79 -14.00
C GLN A 216 20.15 -6.47 -14.68
N PHE A 217 20.42 -5.41 -13.91
CA PHE A 217 20.54 -4.05 -14.42
C PHE A 217 21.86 -3.39 -14.02
N SER A 218 22.36 -2.54 -14.89
CA SER A 218 23.40 -1.56 -14.59
C SER A 218 22.80 -0.33 -13.88
N ASP A 219 23.65 0.50 -13.28
CA ASP A 219 23.22 1.75 -12.65
C ASP A 219 22.41 2.63 -13.63
N LYS A 220 22.87 2.71 -14.89
CA LYS A 220 22.15 3.45 -15.95
C LYS A 220 20.77 2.88 -16.25
N ASP A 221 20.59 1.57 -16.14
CA ASP A 221 19.28 0.95 -16.36
C ASP A 221 18.37 1.24 -15.16
N VAL A 222 18.91 1.22 -13.93
CA VAL A 222 18.20 1.60 -12.71
C VAL A 222 17.71 3.05 -12.80
N GLU A 223 18.59 4.01 -13.14
CA GLU A 223 18.22 5.41 -13.35
C GLU A 223 17.09 5.57 -14.36
N ARG A 224 17.21 4.90 -15.52
CA ARG A 224 16.15 4.92 -16.55
C ARG A 224 14.82 4.35 -16.10
N ILE A 225 14.83 3.34 -15.23
CA ILE A 225 13.60 2.77 -14.66
C ILE A 225 12.99 3.77 -13.67
N ILE A 226 13.82 4.37 -12.81
CA ILE A 226 13.41 5.40 -11.86
C ILE A 226 12.70 6.57 -12.56
N ASP A 227 13.28 7.08 -13.64
CA ASP A 227 12.71 8.19 -14.43
C ASP A 227 11.35 7.85 -15.05
N ARG A 228 10.96 6.57 -15.06
CA ARG A 228 9.70 6.09 -15.68
C ARG A 228 8.64 5.67 -14.66
N ILE A 229 9.01 5.57 -13.40
CA ILE A 229 8.08 5.29 -12.32
C ILE A 229 7.54 6.59 -11.73
#